data_95190351362e29188a925065be7a6bda
#
_entry.id   95190351362e29188a925065be7a6bda
#
_cell.length_a   1.000
_cell.length_b   1.000
_cell.length_c   1.000
_cell.angle_alpha   90.00
_cell.angle_beta   90.00
_cell.angle_gamma   90.00
#
_symmetry.space_group_name_H-M   'P 1'
#
loop_
_entity.id
_entity.type
_entity.pdbx_description
1 polymer ?
#
loop_
_entity_poly.entity_id
_entity_poly.type
_entity_poly.pdbx_seq_one_letter_code
_entity_poly.pdbx_strand_id
1 'polypeptide(L)'
;RAGDYPKEEAEQLSDTTTVTHYSRNFPMLLHDEGEPMDTVRCVACQICERECPPQCIYIEKSKDKKERGGNKAQFYPATFDIDVSVCMSCQICVEVCPFDAIVMNSQFELSTPDRFGGLLLRRDDLLKSNDYYHKIHPEEAAARDKRIADEKAAKEAKKKAAEAVKKKAAEAKVKAEAETKAKEEAEAAGKSGESADTPTTEPTTEPTPEPKKEDGTE
;
A
#
# COMPACT_ATOMS: atom_id res chain seq x y z
N ARG A 1 -47.23 -4.31 -1.07
CA ARG A 1 -47.83 -3.01 -0.65
C ARG A 1 -46.72 -1.98 -0.70
N ALA A 2 -47.03 -0.71 -1.05
CA ALA A 2 -46.01 0.37 -1.12
C ALA A 2 -45.27 0.61 0.21
N GLY A 3 -45.90 0.25 1.35
CA GLY A 3 -45.28 0.35 2.68
C GLY A 3 -44.34 -0.79 3.05
N ASP A 4 -44.27 -1.85 2.24
CA ASP A 4 -43.39 -3.02 2.48
C ASP A 4 -42.13 -2.98 1.59
N TYR A 5 -41.99 -1.92 0.77
CA TYR A 5 -40.82 -1.74 -0.07
C TYR A 5 -39.65 -1.22 0.77
N PRO A 6 -38.43 -1.80 0.62
CA PRO A 6 -37.24 -1.31 1.32
C PRO A 6 -36.99 0.15 0.98
N LYS A 7 -36.70 0.97 1.98
CA LYS A 7 -36.42 2.39 1.82
C LYS A 7 -34.93 2.60 1.54
N GLU A 8 -34.62 3.68 0.86
CA GLU A 8 -33.26 4.03 0.54
C GLU A 8 -32.42 4.47 1.77
N GLU A 9 -31.13 4.55 1.59
CA GLU A 9 -30.04 4.66 2.56
C GLU A 9 -30.28 5.48 3.84
N ALA A 10 -30.79 6.69 3.73
CA ALA A 10 -30.98 7.56 4.89
C ALA A 10 -32.16 7.12 5.78
N GLU A 11 -33.12 6.47 5.19
CA GLU A 11 -34.32 5.97 5.88
C GLU A 11 -34.11 4.54 6.39
N GLN A 12 -33.22 3.78 5.78
CA GLN A 12 -32.89 2.39 6.15
C GLN A 12 -32.30 2.23 7.55
N LEU A 13 -31.68 3.27 8.09
CA LEU A 13 -31.06 3.25 9.41
C LEU A 13 -32.09 3.32 10.59
N SER A 14 -33.34 3.60 10.31
CA SER A 14 -34.36 3.86 11.35
C SER A 14 -35.53 2.88 11.38
N ASP A 15 -35.66 1.96 10.42
CA ASP A 15 -36.90 1.16 10.29
C ASP A 15 -36.65 -0.34 10.03
N THR A 16 -37.57 -1.18 10.47
CA THR A 16 -37.54 -2.65 10.39
C THR A 16 -37.71 -3.22 8.97
N THR A 17 -38.04 -2.40 7.98
CA THR A 17 -38.18 -2.78 6.56
C THR A 17 -36.91 -2.58 5.76
N THR A 18 -35.77 -2.44 6.41
CA THR A 18 -34.50 -2.14 5.79
C THR A 18 -33.86 -3.34 5.07
N VAL A 19 -33.09 -3.05 4.05
CA VAL A 19 -32.18 -4.01 3.43
C VAL A 19 -31.22 -4.54 4.50
N THR A 20 -30.92 -5.82 4.48
CA THR A 20 -30.09 -6.45 5.51
C THR A 20 -28.68 -5.86 5.53
N HIS A 21 -28.00 -5.88 6.68
CA HIS A 21 -26.58 -5.47 6.80
C HIS A 21 -25.63 -6.26 5.89
N TYR A 22 -26.05 -7.41 5.41
CA TYR A 22 -25.28 -8.26 4.48
C TYR A 22 -25.55 -7.95 3.02
N SER A 23 -26.38 -6.94 2.70
CA SER A 23 -26.64 -6.54 1.32
C SER A 23 -25.39 -5.95 0.69
N ARG A 24 -25.07 -6.38 -0.53
CA ARG A 24 -23.88 -5.99 -1.30
C ARG A 24 -24.32 -5.70 -2.72
N ASN A 25 -24.56 -4.44 -3.03
CA ASN A 25 -25.14 -4.08 -4.32
C ASN A 25 -24.11 -3.48 -5.26
N PHE A 26 -23.66 -2.26 -5.03
CA PHE A 26 -22.75 -1.57 -5.94
C PHE A 26 -21.46 -1.15 -5.24
N PRO A 27 -20.32 -1.17 -5.94
CA PRO A 27 -19.05 -0.72 -5.38
C PRO A 27 -19.05 0.80 -5.17
N MET A 28 -18.40 1.23 -4.08
CA MET A 28 -18.13 2.63 -3.77
C MET A 28 -16.72 2.82 -3.29
N LEU A 29 -16.19 4.04 -3.38
CA LEU A 29 -14.87 4.43 -2.91
C LEU A 29 -14.95 5.07 -1.53
N LEU A 30 -14.02 4.73 -0.66
CA LEU A 30 -13.91 5.33 0.66
C LEU A 30 -12.88 6.43 0.73
N HIS A 31 -13.21 7.47 1.46
CA HIS A 31 -12.30 8.48 1.94
C HIS A 31 -12.34 8.57 3.47
N ASP A 32 -11.22 8.91 4.06
CA ASP A 32 -11.11 9.17 5.49
C ASP A 32 -11.57 10.60 5.83
N GLU A 33 -11.48 11.02 7.09
CA GLU A 33 -11.85 12.37 7.51
C GLU A 33 -11.06 13.45 6.77
N GLY A 34 -11.75 14.49 6.30
CA GLY A 34 -11.19 15.61 5.55
C GLY A 34 -11.77 15.77 4.15
N GLU A 35 -11.11 16.56 3.31
CA GLU A 35 -11.52 16.74 1.93
C GLU A 35 -11.47 15.40 1.16
N PRO A 36 -12.56 15.00 0.49
CA PRO A 36 -12.67 13.67 -0.15
C PRO A 36 -11.51 13.36 -1.09
N MET A 37 -11.05 14.36 -1.84
CA MET A 37 -9.96 14.21 -2.81
C MET A 37 -8.58 14.04 -2.18
N ASP A 38 -8.38 14.56 -0.98
CA ASP A 38 -7.09 14.48 -0.29
C ASP A 38 -6.99 13.23 0.59
N THR A 39 -8.14 12.68 0.98
CA THR A 39 -8.23 11.56 1.91
C THR A 39 -8.73 10.26 1.28
N VAL A 40 -8.99 10.24 -0.05
CA VAL A 40 -9.40 9.01 -0.74
C VAL A 40 -8.36 7.90 -0.53
N ARG A 41 -8.80 6.70 -0.14
CA ARG A 41 -7.89 5.57 0.13
C ARG A 41 -7.28 4.98 -1.13
N CYS A 42 -7.92 5.15 -2.27
CA CYS A 42 -7.47 4.63 -3.56
C CYS A 42 -6.17 5.29 -4.02
N VAL A 43 -5.19 4.47 -4.43
CA VAL A 43 -3.88 4.90 -4.96
C VAL A 43 -3.78 4.67 -6.47
N ALA A 44 -4.89 4.42 -7.15
CA ALA A 44 -4.94 4.14 -8.59
C ALA A 44 -3.98 3.02 -9.03
N CYS A 45 -3.93 1.92 -8.29
CA CYS A 45 -3.07 0.78 -8.62
C CYS A 45 -3.60 -0.08 -9.79
N GLN A 46 -4.84 0.14 -10.22
CA GLN A 46 -5.50 -0.53 -11.35
C GLN A 46 -5.67 -2.06 -11.18
N ILE A 47 -5.51 -2.60 -9.99
CA ILE A 47 -5.71 -4.04 -9.75
C ILE A 47 -7.17 -4.41 -9.95
N CYS A 48 -8.10 -3.65 -9.34
CA CYS A 48 -9.55 -3.90 -9.46
C CYS A 48 -10.07 -3.75 -10.90
N GLU A 49 -9.46 -2.89 -11.71
CA GLU A 49 -9.78 -2.75 -13.14
C GLU A 49 -9.39 -4.02 -13.92
N ARG A 50 -8.19 -4.55 -13.69
CA ARG A 50 -7.69 -5.75 -14.37
C ARG A 50 -8.41 -7.02 -13.96
N GLU A 51 -8.78 -7.14 -12.68
CA GLU A 51 -9.43 -8.32 -12.13
C GLU A 51 -10.96 -8.29 -12.30
N CYS A 52 -11.52 -7.20 -12.83
CA CYS A 52 -12.95 -7.06 -13.05
C CYS A 52 -13.41 -7.95 -14.23
N PRO A 53 -14.27 -8.99 -13.99
CA PRO A 53 -14.68 -9.91 -15.07
C PRO A 53 -15.43 -9.21 -16.21
N PRO A 54 -16.42 -8.32 -15.96
CA PRO A 54 -17.10 -7.57 -17.00
C PRO A 54 -16.30 -6.35 -17.49
N GLN A 55 -15.11 -6.07 -16.93
CA GLN A 55 -14.27 -4.90 -17.27
C GLN A 55 -15.03 -3.56 -17.21
N CYS A 56 -15.88 -3.41 -16.20
CA CYS A 56 -16.72 -2.22 -16.03
C CYS A 56 -16.05 -1.10 -15.24
N ILE A 57 -14.79 -1.26 -14.81
CA ILE A 57 -14.03 -0.27 -14.03
C ILE A 57 -12.96 0.34 -14.94
N TYR A 58 -12.87 1.66 -14.92
CA TYR A 58 -11.86 2.42 -15.64
C TYR A 58 -11.12 3.37 -14.70
N ILE A 59 -9.79 3.32 -14.69
CA ILE A 59 -8.96 4.06 -13.74
C ILE A 59 -7.81 4.77 -14.45
N GLU A 60 -7.74 6.09 -14.33
CA GLU A 60 -6.57 6.87 -14.69
C GLU A 60 -5.83 7.38 -13.47
N LYS A 61 -4.50 7.23 -13.48
CA LYS A 61 -3.63 7.76 -12.43
C LYS A 61 -3.47 9.27 -12.58
N SER A 62 -3.43 9.96 -11.44
CA SER A 62 -3.01 11.36 -11.41
C SER A 62 -1.55 11.50 -11.86
N LYS A 63 -1.21 12.64 -12.44
CA LYS A 63 0.17 13.01 -12.76
C LYS A 63 0.97 13.34 -11.49
N ASP A 64 0.30 13.94 -10.52
CA ASP A 64 0.87 14.39 -9.28
C ASP A 64 0.69 13.35 -8.16
N LYS A 65 1.60 13.37 -7.20
CA LYS A 65 1.51 12.58 -5.98
C LYS A 65 1.08 13.47 -4.83
N LYS A 66 0.19 12.97 -3.97
CA LYS A 66 -0.22 13.65 -2.74
C LYS A 66 0.26 12.87 -1.52
N GLU A 67 0.68 13.60 -0.49
CA GLU A 67 0.97 13.01 0.82
C GLU A 67 -0.33 12.79 1.58
N ARG A 68 -0.47 11.61 2.20
CA ARG A 68 -1.66 11.24 2.95
C ARG A 68 -1.30 10.71 4.32
N GLY A 69 -1.86 11.31 5.36
CA GLY A 69 -1.77 10.80 6.72
C GLY A 69 -0.35 10.48 7.20
N GLY A 70 0.66 11.27 6.81
CA GLY A 70 2.06 11.05 7.16
C GLY A 70 2.76 9.92 6.41
N ASN A 71 2.11 9.34 5.40
CA ASN A 71 2.72 8.35 4.50
C ASN A 71 3.45 9.05 3.34
N LYS A 72 4.33 8.27 2.66
CA LYS A 72 5.00 8.75 1.44
C LYS A 72 3.98 9.21 0.41
N ALA A 73 4.32 10.25 -0.35
CA ALA A 73 3.50 10.75 -1.44
C ALA A 73 3.09 9.63 -2.41
N GLN A 74 1.79 9.46 -2.61
CA GLN A 74 1.20 8.40 -3.43
C GLN A 74 0.36 9.01 -4.56
N PHE A 75 0.18 8.25 -5.64
CA PHE A 75 -0.77 8.60 -6.67
C PHE A 75 -2.20 8.49 -6.14
N TYR A 76 -3.12 9.18 -6.79
CA TYR A 76 -4.56 9.10 -6.54
C TYR A 76 -5.28 8.94 -7.89
N PRO A 77 -6.52 8.46 -7.93
CA PRO A 77 -7.26 8.36 -9.18
C PRO A 77 -7.66 9.75 -9.68
N ALA A 78 -7.17 10.12 -10.85
CA ALA A 78 -7.65 11.31 -11.56
C ALA A 78 -9.06 11.04 -12.10
N THR A 79 -9.23 9.88 -12.75
CA THR A 79 -10.51 9.33 -13.20
C THR A 79 -10.72 7.98 -12.52
N PHE A 80 -11.93 7.73 -12.06
CA PHE A 80 -12.36 6.43 -11.55
C PHE A 80 -13.84 6.28 -11.88
N ASP A 81 -14.11 5.54 -12.93
CA ASP A 81 -15.46 5.37 -13.45
C ASP A 81 -15.88 3.90 -13.36
N ILE A 82 -17.12 3.65 -12.98
CA ILE A 82 -17.72 2.31 -12.96
C ILE A 82 -19.02 2.34 -13.74
N ASP A 83 -19.12 1.51 -14.78
CA ASP A 83 -20.38 1.26 -15.47
C ASP A 83 -21.19 0.21 -14.70
N VAL A 84 -22.10 0.68 -13.84
CA VAL A 84 -22.94 -0.19 -13.03
C VAL A 84 -24.00 -0.93 -13.83
N SER A 85 -24.25 -0.53 -15.09
CA SER A 85 -25.21 -1.23 -15.96
C SER A 85 -24.73 -2.62 -16.38
N VAL A 86 -23.41 -2.88 -16.34
CA VAL A 86 -22.78 -4.17 -16.64
C VAL A 86 -22.10 -4.78 -15.43
N CYS A 87 -22.06 -4.07 -14.30
CA CYS A 87 -21.50 -4.56 -13.05
C CYS A 87 -22.36 -5.74 -12.53
N MET A 88 -21.71 -6.88 -12.26
CA MET A 88 -22.38 -8.06 -11.73
C MET A 88 -22.34 -8.17 -10.20
N SER A 89 -21.88 -7.14 -9.51
CA SER A 89 -21.78 -7.06 -8.04
C SER A 89 -21.04 -8.26 -7.39
N CYS A 90 -20.05 -8.80 -8.08
CA CYS A 90 -19.32 -10.01 -7.68
C CYS A 90 -18.32 -9.81 -6.54
N GLN A 91 -18.06 -8.58 -6.12
CA GLN A 91 -17.15 -8.18 -5.03
C GLN A 91 -15.66 -8.44 -5.26
N ILE A 92 -15.23 -8.99 -6.39
CA ILE A 92 -13.81 -9.24 -6.68
C ILE A 92 -12.98 -7.97 -6.53
N CYS A 93 -13.49 -6.82 -6.99
CA CYS A 93 -12.81 -5.53 -6.84
C CYS A 93 -12.54 -5.14 -5.38
N VAL A 94 -13.41 -5.57 -4.45
CA VAL A 94 -13.24 -5.35 -3.00
C VAL A 94 -12.16 -6.28 -2.44
N GLU A 95 -12.22 -7.55 -2.78
CA GLU A 95 -11.29 -8.57 -2.28
C GLU A 95 -9.84 -8.35 -2.74
N VAL A 96 -9.65 -7.92 -3.98
CA VAL A 96 -8.31 -7.69 -4.54
C VAL A 96 -7.69 -6.34 -4.14
N CYS A 97 -8.44 -5.46 -3.46
CA CYS A 97 -7.96 -4.13 -3.10
C CYS A 97 -7.03 -4.17 -1.88
N PRO A 98 -5.71 -3.93 -2.03
CA PRO A 98 -4.78 -3.99 -0.90
C PRO A 98 -4.84 -2.75 0.01
N PHE A 99 -5.67 -1.76 -0.33
CA PHE A 99 -5.79 -0.49 0.39
C PHE A 99 -7.13 -0.33 1.10
N ASP A 100 -8.01 -1.32 1.02
CA ASP A 100 -9.38 -1.25 1.54
C ASP A 100 -10.13 0.03 1.06
N ALA A 101 -9.85 0.43 -0.18
CA ALA A 101 -10.33 1.69 -0.74
C ALA A 101 -11.69 1.56 -1.44
N ILE A 102 -12.06 0.35 -1.86
CA ILE A 102 -13.32 0.04 -2.51
C ILE A 102 -14.10 -0.93 -1.64
N VAL A 103 -15.37 -0.67 -1.45
CA VAL A 103 -16.30 -1.48 -0.67
C VAL A 103 -17.67 -1.50 -1.34
N MET A 104 -18.57 -2.36 -0.88
CA MET A 104 -19.93 -2.43 -1.42
C MET A 104 -20.88 -1.52 -0.63
N ASN A 105 -21.77 -0.86 -1.36
CA ASN A 105 -22.86 -0.06 -0.85
C ASN A 105 -24.12 -0.93 -0.65
N SER A 106 -25.08 -0.47 0.13
CA SER A 106 -26.41 -1.06 0.28
C SER A 106 -27.44 -0.46 -0.68
N GLN A 107 -27.07 0.55 -1.47
CA GLN A 107 -27.94 1.18 -2.44
C GLN A 107 -28.39 0.17 -3.50
N PHE A 108 -29.67 0.10 -3.80
CA PHE A 108 -30.24 -0.88 -4.74
C PHE A 108 -31.08 -0.25 -5.84
N GLU A 109 -31.52 1.00 -5.70
CA GLU A 109 -32.29 1.71 -6.70
C GLU A 109 -31.42 2.62 -7.55
N LEU A 110 -31.05 2.16 -8.74
CA LEU A 110 -30.29 2.91 -9.73
C LEU A 110 -31.03 2.92 -11.09
N SER A 111 -32.37 2.95 -11.05
CA SER A 111 -33.16 2.99 -12.29
C SER A 111 -33.11 4.36 -12.94
N THR A 112 -32.69 4.41 -14.21
CA THR A 112 -32.59 5.65 -14.97
C THR A 112 -32.90 5.39 -16.45
N PRO A 113 -33.52 6.34 -17.17
CA PRO A 113 -33.75 6.24 -18.60
C PRO A 113 -32.47 6.46 -19.43
N ASP A 114 -31.45 7.09 -18.85
CA ASP A 114 -30.15 7.37 -19.50
C ASP A 114 -29.04 6.58 -18.84
N ARG A 115 -28.50 5.61 -19.62
CA ARG A 115 -27.39 4.75 -19.16
C ARG A 115 -26.14 5.55 -18.80
N PHE A 116 -25.75 6.50 -19.64
CA PHE A 116 -24.50 7.22 -19.46
C PHE A 116 -24.59 8.35 -18.41
N GLY A 117 -25.77 8.94 -18.25
CA GLY A 117 -26.02 9.96 -17.25
C GLY A 117 -26.31 9.45 -15.86
N GLY A 118 -26.80 8.20 -15.73
CA GLY A 118 -27.26 7.67 -14.44
C GLY A 118 -26.57 6.39 -13.99
N LEU A 119 -26.05 5.55 -14.92
CA LEU A 119 -25.44 4.26 -14.57
C LEU A 119 -23.92 4.23 -14.80
N LEU A 120 -23.33 5.25 -15.38
CA LEU A 120 -21.89 5.46 -15.39
C LEU A 120 -21.54 6.33 -14.19
N LEU A 121 -21.24 5.68 -13.06
CA LEU A 121 -20.83 6.37 -11.84
C LEU A 121 -19.40 6.84 -11.93
N ARG A 122 -19.21 8.13 -11.76
CA ARG A 122 -17.90 8.75 -11.76
C ARG A 122 -17.30 8.78 -10.37
N ARG A 123 -16.00 9.04 -10.30
CA ARG A 123 -15.26 9.11 -9.04
C ARG A 123 -15.99 9.87 -7.93
N ASP A 124 -16.53 11.04 -8.24
CA ASP A 124 -17.16 11.92 -7.25
C ASP A 124 -18.52 11.35 -6.74
N ASP A 125 -19.24 10.62 -7.59
CA ASP A 125 -20.46 9.89 -7.20
C ASP A 125 -20.16 8.68 -6.32
N LEU A 126 -19.01 8.04 -6.58
CA LEU A 126 -18.55 6.85 -5.87
C LEU A 126 -17.93 7.16 -4.50
N LEU A 127 -17.46 8.41 -4.27
CA LEU A 127 -16.80 8.79 -3.04
C LEU A 127 -17.79 8.89 -1.88
N LYS A 128 -17.59 8.06 -0.85
CA LYS A 128 -18.37 8.07 0.40
C LYS A 128 -17.42 8.09 1.60
N SER A 129 -17.87 8.72 2.68
CA SER A 129 -17.08 8.78 3.91
C SER A 129 -17.00 7.42 4.61
N ASN A 130 -15.92 7.21 5.37
CA ASN A 130 -15.82 6.04 6.23
C ASN A 130 -16.92 5.98 7.27
N ASP A 131 -17.42 7.13 7.77
CA ASP A 131 -18.55 7.19 8.70
C ASP A 131 -19.84 6.68 8.08
N TYR A 132 -20.06 6.98 6.79
CA TYR A 132 -21.20 6.43 6.06
C TYR A 132 -21.11 4.89 6.00
N TYR A 133 -19.91 4.36 5.72
CA TYR A 133 -19.72 2.91 5.70
C TYR A 133 -19.96 2.26 7.07
N HIS A 134 -19.54 2.89 8.15
CA HIS A 134 -19.84 2.43 9.52
C HIS A 134 -21.34 2.38 9.81
N LYS A 135 -22.13 3.27 9.22
CA LYS A 135 -23.59 3.27 9.40
C LYS A 135 -24.28 2.11 8.68
N ILE A 136 -23.84 1.81 7.45
CA ILE A 136 -24.47 0.76 6.63
C ILE A 136 -23.97 -0.66 6.95
N HIS A 137 -22.69 -0.80 7.32
CA HIS A 137 -22.04 -2.08 7.60
C HIS A 137 -21.17 -2.01 8.87
N PRO A 138 -21.77 -1.87 10.07
CA PRO A 138 -21.03 -1.58 11.30
C PRO A 138 -20.01 -2.67 11.68
N GLU A 139 -20.38 -3.94 11.54
CA GLU A 139 -19.52 -5.07 11.89
C GLU A 139 -18.29 -5.18 10.97
N GLU A 140 -18.51 -5.06 9.67
CA GLU A 140 -17.41 -5.14 8.68
C GLU A 140 -16.51 -3.92 8.74
N ALA A 141 -17.07 -2.73 8.92
CA ALA A 141 -16.29 -1.51 9.08
C ALA A 141 -15.39 -1.59 10.31
N ALA A 142 -15.92 -2.04 11.47
CA ALA A 142 -15.15 -2.22 12.68
C ALA A 142 -14.05 -3.29 12.53
N ALA A 143 -14.36 -4.42 11.90
CA ALA A 143 -13.38 -5.47 11.63
C ALA A 143 -12.26 -5.00 10.72
N ARG A 144 -12.58 -4.21 9.69
CA ARG A 144 -11.62 -3.65 8.76
C ARG A 144 -10.73 -2.60 9.41
N ASP A 145 -11.29 -1.68 10.17
CA ASP A 145 -10.52 -0.64 10.86
C ASP A 145 -9.55 -1.26 11.88
N LYS A 146 -9.98 -2.32 12.57
CA LYS A 146 -9.10 -3.11 13.44
C LYS A 146 -7.95 -3.73 12.65
N ARG A 147 -8.22 -4.36 11.49
CA ARG A 147 -7.17 -4.93 10.64
C ARG A 147 -6.16 -3.87 10.17
N ILE A 148 -6.64 -2.69 9.76
CA ILE A 148 -5.79 -1.57 9.34
C ILE A 148 -4.94 -1.07 10.51
N ALA A 149 -5.50 -0.97 11.72
CA ALA A 149 -4.78 -0.57 12.92
C ALA A 149 -3.70 -1.59 13.29
N ASP A 150 -4.03 -2.88 13.27
CA ASP A 150 -3.09 -3.97 13.56
C ASP A 150 -1.93 -4.00 12.54
N GLU A 151 -2.22 -3.81 11.26
CA GLU A 151 -1.18 -3.71 10.23
C GLU A 151 -0.28 -2.48 10.41
N LYS A 152 -0.84 -1.33 10.76
CA LYS A 152 -0.05 -0.12 11.05
C LYS A 152 0.87 -0.37 12.25
N ALA A 153 0.34 -0.93 13.33
CA ALA A 153 1.12 -1.27 14.52
C ALA A 153 2.25 -2.27 14.21
N ALA A 154 1.96 -3.30 13.40
CA ALA A 154 2.96 -4.27 12.96
C ALA A 154 4.06 -3.64 12.09
N LYS A 155 3.70 -2.72 11.18
CA LYS A 155 4.66 -1.99 10.33
C LYS A 155 5.55 -1.06 11.17
N GLU A 156 4.99 -0.37 12.17
CA GLU A 156 5.75 0.47 13.09
C GLU A 156 6.68 -0.34 13.98
N ALA A 157 6.22 -1.48 14.50
CA ALA A 157 7.05 -2.38 15.29
C ALA A 157 8.24 -2.92 14.48
N LYS A 158 8.01 -3.34 13.23
CA LYS A 158 9.08 -3.74 12.31
C LYS A 158 10.07 -2.61 12.02
N LYS A 159 9.59 -1.38 11.83
CA LYS A 159 10.44 -0.21 11.62
C LYS A 159 11.31 0.09 12.82
N LYS A 160 10.74 0.08 14.03
CA LYS A 160 11.49 0.28 15.28
C LYS A 160 12.52 -0.83 15.51
N ALA A 161 12.18 -2.09 15.22
CA ALA A 161 13.11 -3.21 15.31
C ALA A 161 14.27 -3.07 14.31
N ALA A 162 13.98 -2.69 13.07
CA ALA A 162 15.02 -2.45 12.05
C ALA A 162 15.94 -1.27 12.40
N GLU A 163 15.42 -0.21 13.00
CA GLU A 163 16.23 0.91 13.50
C GLU A 163 17.12 0.49 14.69
N ALA A 164 16.59 -0.31 15.59
CA ALA A 164 17.36 -0.83 16.72
C ALA A 164 18.51 -1.73 16.27
N VAL A 165 18.28 -2.58 15.25
CA VAL A 165 19.34 -3.42 14.65
C VAL A 165 20.39 -2.56 13.96
N LYS A 166 19.99 -1.54 13.21
CA LYS A 166 20.94 -0.60 12.57
C LYS A 166 21.78 0.17 13.60
N LYS A 167 21.17 0.62 14.70
CA LYS A 167 21.92 1.27 15.80
C LYS A 167 22.95 0.33 16.41
N LYS A 168 22.56 -0.90 16.75
CA LYS A 168 23.49 -1.88 17.30
C LYS A 168 24.62 -2.22 16.33
N ALA A 169 24.33 -2.33 15.03
CA ALA A 169 25.34 -2.56 14.02
C ALA A 169 26.31 -1.37 13.84
N ALA A 170 25.81 -0.14 13.97
CA ALA A 170 26.64 1.05 13.94
C ALA A 170 27.56 1.15 15.19
N GLU A 171 27.03 0.87 16.37
CA GLU A 171 27.79 0.84 17.61
C GLU A 171 28.87 -0.28 17.60
N ALA A 172 28.54 -1.44 17.03
CA ALA A 172 29.51 -2.52 16.87
C ALA A 172 30.65 -2.16 15.90
N LYS A 173 30.35 -1.45 14.80
CA LYS A 173 31.38 -0.96 13.87
C LYS A 173 32.31 0.06 14.53
N VAL A 174 31.75 1.02 15.27
CA VAL A 174 32.56 2.03 15.99
C VAL A 174 33.46 1.37 17.04
N LYS A 175 32.98 0.34 17.74
CA LYS A 175 33.83 -0.43 18.69
C LYS A 175 34.94 -1.21 17.97
N ALA A 176 34.62 -1.84 16.84
CA ALA A 176 35.62 -2.58 16.06
C ALA A 176 36.70 -1.65 15.49
N GLU A 177 36.34 -0.46 15.02
CA GLU A 177 37.31 0.55 14.55
C GLU A 177 38.17 1.14 15.68
N ALA A 178 37.60 1.27 16.87
CA ALA A 178 38.38 1.70 18.04
C ALA A 178 39.34 0.64 18.52
N GLU A 179 38.98 -0.65 18.49
CA GLU A 179 39.91 -1.76 18.81
C GLU A 179 41.03 -1.94 17.79
N THR A 180 40.74 -1.72 16.48
CA THR A 180 41.78 -1.76 15.46
C THR A 180 42.78 -0.62 15.61
N LYS A 181 42.30 0.61 15.88
CA LYS A 181 43.19 1.75 16.16
C LYS A 181 44.06 1.55 17.41
N ALA A 182 43.49 1.01 18.48
CA ALA A 182 44.21 0.73 19.70
C ALA A 182 45.29 -0.35 19.50
N LYS A 183 45.06 -1.31 18.62
CA LYS A 183 46.06 -2.32 18.24
C LYS A 183 47.17 -1.74 17.37
N GLU A 184 46.88 -0.87 16.41
CA GLU A 184 47.86 -0.17 15.59
C GLU A 184 48.78 0.77 16.42
N GLU A 185 48.19 1.49 17.39
CA GLU A 185 48.98 2.34 18.30
C GLU A 185 49.85 1.53 19.27
N ALA A 186 49.42 0.34 19.69
CA ALA A 186 50.23 -0.56 20.52
C ALA A 186 51.36 -1.21 19.73
N GLU A 187 51.19 -1.46 18.43
CA GLU A 187 52.23 -2.03 17.56
C GLU A 187 53.25 -0.99 17.11
N ALA A 188 52.82 0.29 16.99
CA ALA A 188 53.74 1.41 16.71
C ALA A 188 54.65 1.78 17.91
N ALA A 189 54.20 1.56 19.14
CA ALA A 189 54.98 1.79 20.35
C ALA A 189 56.04 0.69 20.64
N GLY A 190 55.93 -0.47 19.98
CA GLY A 190 56.83 -1.63 20.18
C GLY A 190 58.05 -1.69 19.26
N LYS A 191 58.21 -0.78 18.29
CA LYS A 191 59.34 -0.78 17.34
C LYS A 191 60.28 0.40 17.53
N SER A 192 60.90 0.47 18.69
CA SER A 192 62.12 1.26 18.86
C SER A 192 63.17 0.38 19.56
N GLY A 193 63.95 -0.35 18.79
CA GLY A 193 65.08 -1.06 19.30
C GLY A 193 65.44 -2.27 18.45
N GLU A 194 66.35 -2.13 17.64
CA GLU A 194 67.50 -2.93 17.29
C GLU A 194 67.77 -3.01 15.81
N SER A 195 68.99 -2.53 15.48
CA SER A 195 69.58 -2.41 14.21
C SER A 195 70.37 -3.69 13.76
N ALA A 196 70.60 -3.77 12.44
CA ALA A 196 71.66 -4.52 11.70
C ALA A 196 71.36 -5.97 11.29
N ASP A 197 71.19 -6.29 10.07
CA ASP A 197 72.20 -6.72 9.10
C ASP A 197 71.56 -7.28 7.83
N THR A 198 72.00 -6.86 6.68
CA THR A 198 71.73 -7.37 5.35
C THR A 198 72.55 -8.65 5.05
N PRO A 199 72.23 -9.60 4.13
CA PRO A 199 72.11 -9.30 2.70
C PRO A 199 71.16 -10.17 1.85
N THR A 200 70.63 -9.54 0.79
CA THR A 200 70.55 -9.99 -0.63
C THR A 200 70.12 -11.41 -0.98
N THR A 201 68.98 -11.56 -1.65
CA THR A 201 68.89 -12.17 -3.00
C THR A 201 67.49 -11.98 -3.58
N GLU A 202 67.40 -11.30 -4.71
CA GLU A 202 66.40 -11.40 -5.76
C GLU A 202 66.68 -12.60 -6.67
N PRO A 203 65.91 -12.87 -7.73
CA PRO A 203 64.48 -12.73 -8.04
C PRO A 203 63.91 -14.04 -8.64
N THR A 204 62.58 -14.10 -8.91
CA THR A 204 62.12 -14.75 -10.16
C THR A 204 60.58 -14.57 -10.31
N THR A 205 60.24 -13.85 -11.30
CA THR A 205 59.14 -13.74 -12.27
C THR A 205 58.01 -14.81 -12.32
N GLU A 206 56.80 -14.25 -12.39
CA GLU A 206 55.70 -14.47 -13.38
C GLU A 206 54.92 -15.80 -13.40
N PRO A 207 53.71 -15.82 -14.05
CA PRO A 207 52.67 -14.81 -14.30
C PRO A 207 51.20 -15.28 -14.03
N THR A 208 50.28 -14.32 -14.12
CA THR A 208 48.83 -14.39 -14.19
C THR A 208 48.29 -15.40 -15.23
N PRO A 209 47.04 -15.87 -15.06
CA PRO A 209 46.11 -15.80 -16.19
C PRO A 209 44.73 -15.22 -15.88
N GLU A 210 44.26 -14.38 -16.81
CA GLU A 210 42.92 -13.86 -16.96
C GLU A 210 41.86 -14.95 -17.19
N PRO A 211 40.57 -14.69 -16.85
CA PRO A 211 39.48 -15.53 -17.30
C PRO A 211 38.81 -14.98 -18.56
N LYS A 212 38.62 -15.89 -19.48
CA LYS A 212 37.96 -15.74 -20.78
C LYS A 212 36.46 -15.48 -20.63
N LYS A 213 35.99 -14.57 -21.49
CA LYS A 213 34.61 -14.42 -21.90
C LYS A 213 34.20 -15.62 -22.76
N GLU A 214 32.98 -16.13 -22.59
CA GLU A 214 32.28 -16.91 -23.60
C GLU A 214 30.95 -16.28 -23.89
N ASP A 215 30.81 -15.88 -25.14
CA ASP A 215 29.58 -15.60 -25.88
C ASP A 215 28.91 -16.91 -26.27
N GLY A 216 27.57 -16.82 -26.52
CA GLY A 216 26.85 -17.84 -27.30
C GLY A 216 25.40 -17.92 -26.92
N THR A 217 24.56 -17.16 -27.61
CA THR A 217 23.58 -17.53 -28.66
C THR A 217 22.74 -18.82 -28.40
N GLU A 218 21.47 -18.72 -28.16
CA GLU A 218 20.31 -19.04 -29.00
C GLU A 218 18.99 -18.68 -28.28
#